data_9258e22a53b2eec3625d7392d917e860
#
_entry.id   9258e22a53b2eec3625d7392d917e860
#
_cell.length_a   1.000
_cell.length_b   1.000
_cell.length_c   1.000
_cell.angle_alpha   90.00
_cell.angle_beta   90.00
_cell.angle_gamma   90.00
#
_symmetry.space_group_name_H-M   'P 1'
#
loop_
_entity.id
_entity.type
_entity.pdbx_description
1 polymer ?
#
loop_
_entity_poly.entity_id
_entity_poly.type
_entity_poly.pdbx_seq_one_letter_code
_entity_poly.pdbx_strand_id
1 'polypeptide(L)'
;MPMFVDPKPPSQYLYFNFHPLRNASMSQELELKLLIAPEKRDQALKVCQSLADARSGTTQKTQFELRNSYFDTSDLRLRQFDMGLRIRSHKDQKEQTIKLAGRVMGGMHQRPEYNVNVDSEKPDLTLFDSEIWPDDFPVYDIQRDLETIFVTDFTRTRWRLPSGDGVIEMVLDEGQIQAGENSETISEIELELQGGSIDDAYHLAHQLVSKVEAKVGSLSKAARGYMLAGKSLLEPFTQMHYVPLEGDFTIGQALYRAVEYGLRHWQHNESCLLFNPSVRAVQGLADGIQLVRVALEQLIELGVGERQLLTNLAKITEQLQWLKNFEGLDELTAEDGAYHRALKRYEKLYESLQNSQEDVIRLNEVAEVVASARYQTTVLKLSQFLIEQEMTEELSQPVSPWCSQLLKSDWQLVQTAFSEHEKLNEEGYLKLLKPLQNSLLMGTCFGELFDDDVREKFRLPWQDLARGIREITALHILHERIKERDDDDLDRLLEWQKMQRESLLKALEYSRKAALKRDPYWFA
;
A
#
# COMPACT_ATOMS: atom_id res chain seq x y z
N MET A 1 -5.83 -34.09 -8.83
CA MET A 1 -5.48 -32.84 -8.13
C MET A 1 -6.50 -31.80 -8.55
N PRO A 2 -7.34 -31.26 -7.67
CA PRO A 2 -8.23 -30.17 -8.04
C PRO A 2 -7.41 -28.91 -8.17
N MET A 3 -7.58 -28.20 -9.30
CA MET A 3 -7.06 -26.84 -9.49
C MET A 3 -7.66 -25.94 -8.42
N PHE A 4 -6.81 -25.40 -7.56
CA PHE A 4 -7.17 -24.27 -6.73
C PHE A 4 -7.40 -23.08 -7.68
N VAL A 5 -8.66 -22.74 -7.88
CA VAL A 5 -9.04 -21.45 -8.43
C VAL A 5 -8.84 -20.47 -7.28
N ASP A 6 -7.82 -19.63 -7.36
CA ASP A 6 -7.64 -18.54 -6.41
C ASP A 6 -8.93 -17.70 -6.33
N PRO A 7 -9.39 -17.38 -5.12
CA PRO A 7 -10.53 -16.49 -4.97
C PRO A 7 -10.18 -15.14 -5.59
N LYS A 8 -11.05 -14.62 -6.45
CA LYS A 8 -10.95 -13.24 -6.95
C LYS A 8 -10.63 -12.32 -5.77
N PRO A 9 -9.68 -11.38 -5.92
CA PRO A 9 -9.37 -10.44 -4.85
C PRO A 9 -10.65 -9.77 -4.36
N PRO A 10 -10.76 -9.50 -3.04
CA PRO A 10 -11.96 -8.85 -2.49
C PRO A 10 -12.20 -7.53 -3.20
N SER A 11 -13.44 -7.09 -3.24
CA SER A 11 -14.00 -5.93 -3.97
C SER A 11 -13.25 -4.59 -3.78
N GLN A 12 -12.26 -4.53 -2.90
CA GLN A 12 -11.34 -3.40 -2.71
C GLN A 12 -10.51 -3.02 -3.96
N TYR A 13 -10.53 -3.83 -5.02
CA TYR A 13 -9.88 -3.56 -6.31
C TYR A 13 -10.85 -3.08 -7.40
N LEU A 14 -12.13 -2.84 -7.07
CA LEU A 14 -13.05 -2.25 -8.04
C LEU A 14 -12.62 -0.80 -8.33
N TYR A 15 -11.99 -0.62 -9.46
CA TYR A 15 -11.64 0.69 -10.01
C TYR A 15 -12.91 1.31 -10.57
N PHE A 16 -13.40 2.32 -9.88
CA PHE A 16 -14.47 3.14 -10.42
C PHE A 16 -13.87 4.11 -11.45
N ASN A 17 -14.28 3.97 -12.70
CA ASN A 17 -14.08 5.00 -13.69
C ASN A 17 -14.83 6.24 -13.23
N PHE A 18 -14.07 7.31 -12.94
CA PHE A 18 -14.66 8.61 -12.67
C PHE A 18 -15.26 9.16 -13.97
N HIS A 19 -16.54 8.89 -14.22
CA HIS A 19 -17.31 9.76 -15.08
C HIS A 19 -17.69 10.99 -14.26
N PRO A 20 -17.43 12.22 -14.74
CA PRO A 20 -17.90 13.41 -14.06
C PRO A 20 -19.43 13.41 -14.12
N LEU A 21 -20.07 13.09 -12.99
CA LEU A 21 -21.51 13.21 -12.83
C LEU A 21 -21.87 14.70 -12.94
N ARG A 22 -22.64 15.05 -13.95
CA ARG A 22 -23.22 16.39 -14.13
C ARG A 22 -24.45 16.51 -13.24
N ASN A 23 -24.45 17.54 -12.38
CA ASN A 23 -25.60 18.11 -11.68
C ASN A 23 -26.19 17.31 -10.49
N ALA A 24 -25.49 17.33 -9.34
CA ALA A 24 -26.10 17.44 -8.01
C ALA A 24 -25.15 18.29 -7.15
N SER A 25 -25.62 18.87 -6.05
CA SER A 25 -24.76 19.60 -5.10
C SER A 25 -23.90 18.60 -4.31
N MET A 26 -23.03 17.91 -5.01
CA MET A 26 -22.07 16.95 -4.51
C MET A 26 -20.90 17.71 -3.93
N SER A 27 -20.70 17.70 -2.61
CA SER A 27 -19.45 18.14 -2.05
C SER A 27 -18.44 17.01 -2.20
N GLN A 28 -17.36 17.27 -2.93
CA GLN A 28 -16.22 16.38 -2.95
C GLN A 28 -15.36 16.74 -1.72
N GLU A 29 -15.40 15.89 -0.71
CA GLU A 29 -14.52 16.03 0.45
C GLU A 29 -13.08 15.72 0.01
N LEU A 30 -12.18 16.64 0.30
CA LEU A 30 -10.74 16.49 0.09
C LEU A 30 -10.05 16.78 1.41
N GLU A 31 -9.59 15.73 2.10
CA GLU A 31 -8.94 15.86 3.41
C GLU A 31 -7.59 15.15 3.46
N LEU A 32 -6.60 15.79 4.06
CA LEU A 32 -5.31 15.17 4.39
C LEU A 32 -5.32 14.77 5.87
N LYS A 33 -5.16 13.47 6.14
CA LYS A 33 -5.23 12.90 7.48
C LYS A 33 -3.85 12.61 8.05
N LEU A 34 -3.65 13.00 9.32
CA LEU A 34 -2.45 12.79 10.09
C LEU A 34 -2.79 12.19 11.47
N LEU A 35 -2.13 11.12 11.84
CA LEU A 35 -2.28 10.48 13.15
C LEU A 35 -1.28 11.07 14.14
N ILE A 36 -1.73 11.30 15.35
CA ILE A 36 -0.94 11.85 16.46
C ILE A 36 -0.88 10.83 17.58
N ALA A 37 0.32 10.58 18.11
CA ALA A 37 0.46 9.75 19.29
C ALA A 37 -0.28 10.40 20.47
N PRO A 38 -1.08 9.64 21.27
CA PRO A 38 -1.91 10.22 22.32
C PRO A 38 -1.15 11.09 23.35
N GLU A 39 0.09 10.76 23.63
CA GLU A 39 0.97 11.52 24.53
C GLU A 39 1.44 12.88 23.95
N LYS A 40 1.31 13.08 22.63
CA LYS A 40 1.69 14.31 21.94
C LYS A 40 0.52 15.28 21.68
N ARG A 41 -0.67 14.96 22.16
CA ARG A 41 -1.88 15.77 21.91
C ARG A 41 -1.75 17.22 22.36
N ASP A 42 -1.23 17.46 23.57
CA ASP A 42 -1.03 18.82 24.08
C ASP A 42 -0.02 19.62 23.24
N GLN A 43 1.01 18.93 22.72
CA GLN A 43 1.97 19.53 21.79
C GLN A 43 1.30 19.83 20.45
N ALA A 44 0.49 18.90 19.93
CA ALA A 44 -0.24 19.07 18.68
C ALA A 44 -1.21 20.28 18.78
N LEU A 45 -1.95 20.39 19.87
CA LEU A 45 -2.86 21.52 20.11
C LEU A 45 -2.11 22.87 20.08
N LYS A 46 -0.92 22.96 20.72
CA LYS A 46 -0.09 24.16 20.75
C LYS A 46 0.47 24.47 19.36
N VAL A 47 0.91 23.46 18.63
CA VAL A 47 1.44 23.62 17.27
C VAL A 47 0.34 24.05 16.29
N CYS A 48 -0.84 23.43 16.33
CA CYS A 48 -1.98 23.84 15.51
C CYS A 48 -2.37 25.29 15.80
N GLN A 49 -2.42 25.70 17.07
CA GLN A 49 -2.68 27.10 17.44
C GLN A 49 -1.60 28.04 16.86
N SER A 50 -0.32 27.70 17.02
CA SER A 50 0.78 28.51 16.50
C SER A 50 0.75 28.62 14.96
N LEU A 51 0.38 27.54 14.25
CA LEU A 51 0.22 27.55 12.80
C LEU A 51 -0.96 28.42 12.36
N ALA A 52 -2.05 28.42 13.14
CA ALA A 52 -3.20 29.28 12.90
C ALA A 52 -2.84 30.76 13.14
N ASP A 53 -2.17 31.07 14.25
CA ASP A 53 -1.78 32.44 14.61
C ASP A 53 -0.75 33.05 13.63
N ALA A 54 0.06 32.22 12.98
CA ALA A 54 1.03 32.65 11.97
C ALA A 54 0.41 33.01 10.61
N ARG A 55 -0.87 32.69 10.39
CA ARG A 55 -1.58 33.01 9.15
C ARG A 55 -2.05 34.45 9.11
N SER A 56 -1.88 35.11 7.95
CA SER A 56 -2.49 36.43 7.69
C SER A 56 -4.01 36.23 7.50
N GLY A 57 -4.79 37.05 8.19
CA GLY A 57 -6.25 37.00 8.15
C GLY A 57 -6.87 36.54 9.47
N THR A 58 -8.20 36.53 9.52
CA THR A 58 -8.92 36.13 10.74
C THR A 58 -9.06 34.62 10.80
N THR A 59 -8.37 34.00 11.74
CA THR A 59 -8.56 32.59 12.07
C THR A 59 -9.66 32.46 13.11
N GLN A 60 -10.56 31.48 12.92
CA GLN A 60 -11.62 31.18 13.87
C GLN A 60 -11.32 29.85 14.53
N LYS A 61 -11.24 29.84 15.85
CA LYS A 61 -11.14 28.60 16.64
C LYS A 61 -12.48 28.28 17.26
N THR A 62 -12.91 27.04 17.14
CA THR A 62 -14.09 26.50 17.80
C THR A 62 -13.79 25.11 18.37
N GLN A 63 -14.48 24.76 19.46
CA GLN A 63 -14.37 23.42 20.04
C GLN A 63 -15.77 22.89 20.33
N PHE A 64 -16.01 21.63 20.01
CA PHE A 64 -17.31 21.00 20.22
C PHE A 64 -17.18 19.48 20.26
N GLU A 65 -18.16 18.85 20.91
CA GLU A 65 -18.25 17.39 20.99
C GLU A 65 -19.07 16.86 19.83
N LEU A 66 -18.62 15.73 19.28
CA LEU A 66 -19.26 15.02 18.17
C LEU A 66 -19.45 13.57 18.54
N ARG A 67 -20.68 13.10 18.37
CA ARG A 67 -20.99 11.68 18.42
C ARG A 67 -21.49 11.22 17.06
N ASN A 68 -20.87 10.18 16.50
CA ASN A 68 -21.34 9.58 15.26
C ASN A 68 -21.68 8.10 15.49
N SER A 69 -22.89 7.71 15.11
CA SER A 69 -23.29 6.31 15.03
C SER A 69 -23.17 5.86 13.58
N TYR A 70 -22.46 4.75 13.35
CA TYR A 70 -22.27 4.18 12.02
C TYR A 70 -23.16 2.97 11.83
N PHE A 71 -23.81 2.91 10.67
CA PHE A 71 -24.84 1.94 10.37
C PHE A 71 -24.49 1.11 9.14
N ASP A 72 -24.84 -0.17 9.20
CA ASP A 72 -24.85 -1.10 8.07
C ASP A 72 -25.84 -2.24 8.39
N THR A 73 -26.01 -3.15 7.46
CA THR A 73 -26.68 -4.41 7.74
C THR A 73 -25.74 -5.41 8.40
N SER A 74 -26.25 -6.45 9.05
CA SER A 74 -25.43 -7.50 9.69
C SER A 74 -24.46 -8.19 8.73
N ASP A 75 -24.83 -8.26 7.43
CA ASP A 75 -24.05 -8.80 6.33
C ASP A 75 -23.26 -7.73 5.54
N LEU A 76 -23.19 -6.48 6.04
CA LEU A 76 -22.39 -5.36 5.53
C LEU A 76 -22.73 -4.95 4.08
N ARG A 77 -23.99 -4.88 3.74
CA ARG A 77 -24.42 -4.55 2.36
C ARG A 77 -23.98 -3.16 1.88
N LEU A 78 -23.95 -2.14 2.77
CA LEU A 78 -23.41 -0.82 2.41
C LEU A 78 -21.89 -0.91 2.17
N ARG A 79 -21.17 -1.61 3.04
CA ARG A 79 -19.72 -1.78 2.94
C ARG A 79 -19.29 -2.55 1.68
N GLN A 80 -20.13 -3.50 1.20
CA GLN A 80 -19.87 -4.21 -0.07
C GLN A 80 -19.85 -3.28 -1.30
N PHE A 81 -20.51 -2.12 -1.21
CA PHE A 81 -20.47 -1.05 -2.21
C PHE A 81 -19.53 0.10 -1.84
N ASP A 82 -18.62 -0.11 -0.90
CA ASP A 82 -17.72 0.92 -0.36
C ASP A 82 -18.45 2.17 0.17
N MET A 83 -19.69 2.00 0.61
CA MET A 83 -20.49 3.05 1.22
C MET A 83 -20.32 3.07 2.74
N GLY A 84 -20.31 4.25 3.33
CA GLY A 84 -20.30 4.44 4.78
C GLY A 84 -21.44 5.36 5.20
N LEU A 85 -22.36 4.86 6.03
CA LEU A 85 -23.53 5.61 6.53
C LEU A 85 -23.32 5.93 7.99
N ARG A 86 -23.53 7.21 8.34
CA ARG A 86 -23.52 7.65 9.77
C ARG A 86 -24.62 8.63 10.08
N ILE A 87 -25.02 8.70 11.34
CA ILE A 87 -25.68 9.86 11.92
C ILE A 87 -24.69 10.55 12.85
N ARG A 88 -24.49 11.84 12.63
CA ARG A 88 -23.73 12.74 13.48
C ARG A 88 -24.67 13.56 14.34
N SER A 89 -24.47 13.52 15.65
CA SER A 89 -25.19 14.34 16.62
C SER A 89 -24.27 15.41 17.20
N HIS A 90 -24.73 16.64 17.17
CA HIS A 90 -24.08 17.79 17.80
C HIS A 90 -25.15 18.67 18.47
N LYS A 91 -25.18 18.72 19.78
CA LYS A 91 -26.27 19.36 20.57
C LYS A 91 -27.61 18.79 20.11
N ASP A 92 -28.55 19.67 19.71
CA ASP A 92 -29.90 19.31 19.27
C ASP A 92 -30.00 19.05 17.75
N GLN A 93 -28.89 19.11 17.01
CA GLN A 93 -28.86 18.90 15.57
C GLN A 93 -28.34 17.51 15.24
N LYS A 94 -28.97 16.87 14.27
CA LYS A 94 -28.57 15.59 13.71
C LYS A 94 -28.48 15.68 12.21
N GLU A 95 -27.45 15.06 11.71
CA GLU A 95 -27.19 14.98 10.28
C GLU A 95 -26.84 13.54 9.90
N GLN A 96 -27.53 12.97 8.93
CA GLN A 96 -27.09 11.73 8.31
C GLN A 96 -26.18 12.04 7.14
N THR A 97 -25.10 11.26 7.06
CA THR A 97 -24.10 11.36 6.00
C THR A 97 -23.93 10.02 5.33
N ILE A 98 -23.93 9.97 4.01
CA ILE A 98 -23.41 8.84 3.27
C ILE A 98 -22.16 9.27 2.50
N LYS A 99 -21.07 8.49 2.70
CA LYS A 99 -19.83 8.62 1.94
C LYS A 99 -19.74 7.47 0.97
N LEU A 100 -19.51 7.77 -0.30
CA LEU A 100 -19.35 6.76 -1.32
C LEU A 100 -17.89 6.31 -1.44
N ALA A 101 -17.66 5.32 -2.32
CA ALA A 101 -16.32 4.90 -2.72
C ALA A 101 -15.47 6.10 -3.12
N GLY A 102 -14.25 6.12 -2.67
CA GLY A 102 -13.33 7.22 -2.90
C GLY A 102 -11.89 6.75 -3.08
N ARG A 103 -10.98 7.70 -3.15
CA ARG A 103 -9.56 7.49 -3.39
C ARG A 103 -8.75 7.91 -2.16
N VAL A 104 -7.74 7.10 -1.82
CA VAL A 104 -6.79 7.43 -0.75
C VAL A 104 -5.38 7.34 -1.31
N MET A 105 -4.63 8.43 -1.21
CA MET A 105 -3.28 8.55 -1.73
C MET A 105 -2.39 9.25 -0.72
N GLY A 106 -1.51 8.52 -0.04
CA GLY A 106 -0.57 9.14 0.87
C GLY A 106 -1.22 10.02 1.95
N GLY A 107 -2.34 9.54 2.54
CA GLY A 107 -3.10 10.29 3.55
C GLY A 107 -4.09 11.32 3.01
N MET A 108 -4.05 11.63 1.70
CA MET A 108 -5.07 12.43 1.05
C MET A 108 -6.28 11.53 0.74
N HIS A 109 -7.41 11.84 1.37
CA HIS A 109 -8.70 11.18 1.17
C HIS A 109 -9.57 12.05 0.28
N GLN A 110 -10.09 11.49 -0.79
CA GLN A 110 -10.98 12.15 -1.73
C GLN A 110 -12.24 11.29 -1.90
N ARG A 111 -13.40 11.78 -1.42
CA ARG A 111 -14.64 11.02 -1.40
C ARG A 111 -15.84 11.89 -1.69
N PRO A 112 -16.81 11.40 -2.50
CA PRO A 112 -18.15 12.00 -2.56
C PRO A 112 -18.87 11.84 -1.21
N GLU A 113 -19.41 12.93 -0.70
CA GLU A 113 -20.16 12.96 0.56
C GLU A 113 -21.49 13.65 0.35
N TYR A 114 -22.56 13.05 0.90
CA TYR A 114 -23.90 13.60 0.86
C TYR A 114 -24.44 13.72 2.28
N ASN A 115 -24.89 14.90 2.65
CA ASN A 115 -25.37 15.25 3.97
C ASN A 115 -26.83 15.66 3.94
N VAL A 116 -27.63 15.14 4.87
CA VAL A 116 -29.05 15.47 5.03
C VAL A 116 -29.37 15.61 6.52
N ASN A 117 -30.00 16.72 6.90
CA ASN A 117 -30.46 16.91 8.27
C ASN A 117 -31.61 15.94 8.60
N VAL A 118 -31.59 15.39 9.80
CA VAL A 118 -32.59 14.44 10.29
C VAL A 118 -32.96 14.74 11.74
N ASP A 119 -34.15 14.36 12.16
CA ASP A 119 -34.58 14.49 13.54
C ASP A 119 -34.46 13.18 14.33
N SER A 120 -34.11 12.08 13.65
CA SER A 120 -34.08 10.72 14.20
C SER A 120 -32.67 10.26 14.53
N GLU A 121 -32.55 9.32 15.47
CA GLU A 121 -31.32 8.53 15.73
C GLU A 121 -31.15 7.39 14.70
N LYS A 122 -32.15 7.13 13.87
CA LYS A 122 -32.11 6.11 12.83
C LYS A 122 -32.01 6.77 11.47
N PRO A 123 -31.12 6.28 10.60
CA PRO A 123 -30.99 6.80 9.26
C PRO A 123 -32.26 6.56 8.44
N ASP A 124 -32.51 7.45 7.49
CA ASP A 124 -33.54 7.29 6.46
C ASP A 124 -32.88 7.43 5.08
N LEU A 125 -32.64 6.29 4.42
CA LEU A 125 -31.99 6.23 3.13
C LEU A 125 -32.82 6.88 2.01
N THR A 126 -34.13 7.03 2.19
CA THR A 126 -35.03 7.64 1.21
C THR A 126 -34.88 9.16 1.09
N LEU A 127 -34.17 9.78 2.04
CA LEU A 127 -33.86 11.22 2.02
C LEU A 127 -32.66 11.56 1.12
N PHE A 128 -31.90 10.56 0.72
CA PHE A 128 -30.83 10.75 -0.25
C PHE A 128 -31.37 10.68 -1.68
N ASP A 129 -30.75 11.40 -2.60
CA ASP A 129 -31.11 11.37 -4.02
C ASP A 129 -30.94 9.95 -4.58
N SER A 130 -31.88 9.54 -5.45
CA SER A 130 -31.84 8.22 -6.08
C SER A 130 -30.60 8.00 -6.96
N GLU A 131 -30.00 9.07 -7.47
CA GLU A 131 -28.81 9.02 -8.33
C GLU A 131 -27.53 8.55 -7.60
N ILE A 132 -27.51 8.54 -6.26
CA ILE A 132 -26.36 8.04 -5.50
C ILE A 132 -26.32 6.51 -5.41
N TRP A 133 -27.44 5.85 -5.66
CA TRP A 133 -27.54 4.41 -5.55
C TRP A 133 -27.17 3.72 -6.85
N PRO A 134 -26.41 2.63 -6.80
CA PRO A 134 -26.18 1.78 -7.96
C PRO A 134 -27.51 1.25 -8.55
N ASP A 135 -27.51 0.92 -9.83
CA ASP A 135 -28.66 0.29 -10.47
C ASP A 135 -29.10 -0.95 -9.67
N ASP A 136 -30.41 -1.12 -9.50
CA ASP A 136 -31.04 -2.22 -8.76
C ASP A 136 -30.65 -2.31 -7.26
N PHE A 137 -30.08 -1.22 -6.66
CA PHE A 137 -29.73 -1.20 -5.26
C PHE A 137 -30.97 -1.31 -4.36
N PRO A 138 -31.05 -2.30 -3.45
CA PRO A 138 -32.27 -2.61 -2.69
C PRO A 138 -32.45 -1.70 -1.47
N VAL A 139 -32.64 -0.40 -1.68
CA VAL A 139 -32.68 0.66 -0.64
C VAL A 139 -33.63 0.30 0.51
N TYR A 140 -34.86 -0.16 0.19
CA TYR A 140 -35.86 -0.47 1.22
C TYR A 140 -35.52 -1.70 2.06
N ASP A 141 -34.88 -2.72 1.47
CA ASP A 141 -34.46 -3.90 2.22
C ASP A 141 -33.27 -3.56 3.13
N ILE A 142 -32.31 -2.78 2.62
CA ILE A 142 -31.19 -2.30 3.42
C ILE A 142 -31.70 -1.41 4.55
N GLN A 143 -32.58 -0.44 4.25
CA GLN A 143 -33.19 0.44 5.27
C GLN A 143 -33.82 -0.34 6.42
N ARG A 144 -34.53 -1.42 6.14
CA ARG A 144 -35.20 -2.24 7.16
C ARG A 144 -34.20 -2.95 8.07
N ASP A 145 -33.07 -3.41 7.49
CA ASP A 145 -32.09 -4.29 8.16
C ASP A 145 -30.90 -3.50 8.74
N LEU A 146 -30.93 -2.14 8.71
CA LEU A 146 -29.88 -1.30 9.31
C LEU A 146 -29.77 -1.49 10.81
N GLU A 147 -28.56 -1.70 11.28
CA GLU A 147 -28.18 -1.72 12.68
C GLU A 147 -26.97 -0.83 12.95
N THR A 148 -26.78 -0.39 14.20
CA THR A 148 -25.57 0.33 14.59
C THR A 148 -24.40 -0.65 14.73
N ILE A 149 -23.35 -0.45 13.97
CA ILE A 149 -22.16 -1.32 13.99
C ILE A 149 -21.15 -0.83 15.03
N PHE A 150 -20.90 0.48 15.09
CA PHE A 150 -20.00 1.12 16.05
C PHE A 150 -20.34 2.60 16.22
N VAL A 151 -19.72 3.22 17.22
CA VAL A 151 -19.90 4.64 17.53
C VAL A 151 -18.54 5.30 17.65
N THR A 152 -18.44 6.57 17.23
CA THR A 152 -17.29 7.42 17.57
C THR A 152 -17.76 8.57 18.45
N ASP A 153 -17.03 8.85 19.54
CA ASP A 153 -17.32 9.92 20.49
C ASP A 153 -16.03 10.69 20.74
N PHE A 154 -15.99 11.95 20.34
CA PHE A 154 -14.75 12.75 20.38
C PHE A 154 -15.01 14.24 20.44
N THR A 155 -14.05 14.95 21.01
CA THR A 155 -13.96 16.41 20.97
C THR A 155 -13.19 16.82 19.73
N ARG A 156 -13.78 17.72 18.94
CA ARG A 156 -13.14 18.35 17.77
C ARG A 156 -12.76 19.78 18.11
N THR A 157 -11.46 20.08 18.05
CA THR A 157 -10.95 21.46 18.02
C THR A 157 -10.68 21.83 16.58
N ARG A 158 -11.33 22.88 16.08
CA ARG A 158 -11.31 23.31 14.68
C ARG A 158 -10.76 24.73 14.55
N TRP A 159 -9.85 24.89 13.59
CA TRP A 159 -9.34 26.18 13.10
C TRP A 159 -9.72 26.35 11.63
N ARG A 160 -10.35 27.46 11.29
CA ARG A 160 -10.60 27.83 9.90
C ARG A 160 -9.49 28.77 9.44
N LEU A 161 -8.66 28.32 8.52
CA LEU A 161 -7.46 28.99 8.06
C LEU A 161 -7.70 29.58 6.67
N PRO A 162 -7.55 30.91 6.45
CA PRO A 162 -7.57 31.45 5.10
C PRO A 162 -6.47 30.83 4.22
N SER A 163 -6.80 30.47 2.98
CA SER A 163 -5.88 29.84 2.03
C SER A 163 -6.31 30.15 0.60
N GLY A 164 -5.57 31.04 -0.08
CA GLY A 164 -6.00 31.56 -1.39
C GLY A 164 -7.40 32.20 -1.32
N ASP A 165 -8.27 31.84 -2.25
CA ASP A 165 -9.67 32.29 -2.30
C ASP A 165 -10.61 31.44 -1.42
N GLY A 166 -10.09 30.42 -0.73
CA GLY A 166 -10.86 29.48 0.08
C GLY A 166 -10.35 29.38 1.52
N VAL A 167 -10.66 28.26 2.14
CA VAL A 167 -10.35 27.95 3.55
C VAL A 167 -9.81 26.53 3.65
N ILE A 168 -8.83 26.33 4.54
CA ILE A 168 -8.49 24.99 5.06
C ILE A 168 -9.09 24.89 6.46
N GLU A 169 -9.92 23.89 6.68
CA GLU A 169 -10.31 23.49 8.03
C GLU A 169 -9.28 22.53 8.61
N MET A 170 -8.48 23.02 9.55
CA MET A 170 -7.58 22.18 10.33
C MET A 170 -8.31 21.76 11.59
N VAL A 171 -8.45 20.46 11.81
CA VAL A 171 -9.13 19.93 12.99
C VAL A 171 -8.23 18.99 13.76
N LEU A 172 -8.32 19.01 15.10
CA LEU A 172 -7.74 18.03 16.00
C LEU A 172 -8.88 17.27 16.66
N ASP A 173 -8.98 15.98 16.42
CA ASP A 173 -9.98 15.07 16.96
C ASP A 173 -9.38 14.20 18.05
N GLU A 174 -10.03 14.20 19.23
CA GLU A 174 -9.59 13.51 20.43
C GLU A 174 -10.74 12.76 21.08
N GLY A 175 -10.68 11.45 21.16
CA GLY A 175 -11.76 10.65 21.71
C GLY A 175 -11.61 9.15 21.50
N GLN A 176 -12.71 8.49 21.19
CA GLN A 176 -12.75 7.02 21.09
C GLN A 176 -13.65 6.54 19.95
N ILE A 177 -13.30 5.40 19.39
CA ILE A 177 -14.16 4.52 18.61
C ILE A 177 -14.62 3.41 19.56
N GLN A 178 -15.89 3.06 19.58
CA GLN A 178 -16.46 2.02 20.43
C GLN A 178 -17.29 1.03 19.59
N ALA A 179 -17.00 -0.27 19.74
CA ALA A 179 -17.71 -1.36 19.07
C ALA A 179 -17.93 -2.50 20.08
N GLY A 180 -19.15 -2.62 20.60
CA GLY A 180 -19.44 -3.51 21.72
C GLY A 180 -18.60 -3.15 22.96
N GLU A 181 -17.83 -4.11 23.45
CA GLU A 181 -16.90 -3.93 24.59
C GLU A 181 -15.52 -3.40 24.19
N ASN A 182 -15.22 -3.36 22.89
CA ASN A 182 -13.93 -2.93 22.37
C ASN A 182 -13.90 -1.41 22.19
N SER A 183 -12.74 -0.79 22.47
CA SER A 183 -12.53 0.62 22.20
C SER A 183 -11.15 0.91 21.62
N GLU A 184 -11.05 1.95 20.80
CA GLU A 184 -9.82 2.42 20.18
C GLU A 184 -9.74 3.95 20.27
N THR A 185 -8.56 4.50 20.58
CA THR A 185 -8.36 5.93 20.74
C THR A 185 -8.40 6.66 19.39
N ILE A 186 -9.13 7.78 19.33
CA ILE A 186 -9.03 8.77 18.27
C ILE A 186 -8.03 9.84 18.73
N SER A 187 -6.99 10.05 17.93
CA SER A 187 -6.02 11.13 18.10
C SER A 187 -5.45 11.47 16.71
N GLU A 188 -6.07 12.41 16.01
CA GLU A 188 -5.71 12.70 14.63
C GLU A 188 -5.97 14.16 14.27
N ILE A 189 -5.19 14.67 13.31
CA ILE A 189 -5.40 15.96 12.66
C ILE A 189 -5.90 15.70 11.25
N GLU A 190 -6.93 16.43 10.84
CA GLU A 190 -7.42 16.46 9.47
C GLU A 190 -7.26 17.87 8.92
N LEU A 191 -6.80 17.98 7.67
CA LEU A 191 -6.72 19.22 6.92
C LEU A 191 -7.72 19.10 5.75
N GLU A 192 -8.90 19.63 5.92
CA GLU A 192 -9.97 19.59 4.92
C GLU A 192 -9.95 20.85 4.06
N LEU A 193 -9.92 20.66 2.74
CA LEU A 193 -9.89 21.76 1.77
C LEU A 193 -11.31 22.20 1.41
N GLN A 194 -11.67 23.42 1.79
CA GLN A 194 -12.91 24.10 1.39
C GLN A 194 -12.59 25.21 0.38
N GLY A 195 -12.14 24.82 -0.81
CA GLY A 195 -11.64 25.73 -1.81
C GLY A 195 -10.27 26.33 -1.52
N GLY A 196 -9.57 25.82 -0.49
CA GLY A 196 -8.20 26.22 -0.15
C GLY A 196 -7.16 25.61 -1.10
N SER A 197 -5.93 26.12 -1.00
CA SER A 197 -4.80 25.63 -1.80
C SER A 197 -4.32 24.24 -1.32
N ILE A 198 -4.12 23.32 -2.25
CA ILE A 198 -3.51 22.02 -2.00
C ILE A 198 -2.10 22.17 -1.45
N ASP A 199 -1.30 23.07 -2.03
CA ASP A 199 0.07 23.36 -1.58
C ASP A 199 0.11 23.83 -0.13
N ASP A 200 -0.84 24.67 0.26
CA ASP A 200 -0.97 25.14 1.64
C ASP A 200 -1.28 23.99 2.60
N ALA A 201 -2.14 23.04 2.19
CA ALA A 201 -2.45 21.87 3.01
C ALA A 201 -1.23 20.97 3.20
N TYR A 202 -0.48 20.68 2.13
CA TYR A 202 0.76 19.93 2.23
C TYR A 202 1.84 20.66 3.02
N HIS A 203 1.94 21.98 2.89
CA HIS A 203 2.87 22.77 3.69
C HIS A 203 2.54 22.69 5.20
N LEU A 204 1.27 22.75 5.57
CA LEU A 204 0.82 22.53 6.95
C LEU A 204 1.14 21.10 7.43
N ALA A 205 0.86 20.09 6.61
CA ALA A 205 1.13 18.70 6.92
C ALA A 205 2.63 18.44 7.17
N HIS A 206 3.51 18.98 6.33
CA HIS A 206 4.97 18.90 6.54
C HIS A 206 5.42 19.55 7.85
N GLN A 207 4.82 20.68 8.23
CA GLN A 207 5.12 21.31 9.51
C GLN A 207 4.63 20.44 10.70
N LEU A 208 3.46 19.82 10.59
CA LEU A 208 2.92 18.91 11.61
C LEU A 208 3.78 17.66 11.74
N VAL A 209 4.19 17.03 10.64
CA VAL A 209 5.13 15.90 10.65
C VAL A 209 6.43 16.27 11.34
N SER A 210 6.98 17.46 11.04
CA SER A 210 8.26 17.89 11.63
C SER A 210 8.17 18.29 13.11
N LYS A 211 7.06 18.95 13.53
CA LYS A 211 6.95 19.56 14.86
C LYS A 211 6.29 18.67 15.91
N VAL A 212 5.41 17.75 15.49
CA VAL A 212 4.67 16.86 16.41
C VAL A 212 4.83 15.38 16.08
N GLU A 213 5.71 15.06 15.12
CA GLU A 213 5.95 13.70 14.63
C GLU A 213 4.63 13.01 14.20
N ALA A 214 3.77 13.79 13.53
CA ALA A 214 2.54 13.29 12.97
C ALA A 214 2.83 12.24 11.89
N LYS A 215 2.00 11.19 11.82
CA LYS A 215 2.09 10.14 10.81
C LYS A 215 0.95 10.28 9.81
N VAL A 216 1.24 10.05 8.55
CA VAL A 216 0.21 10.04 7.51
C VAL A 216 -0.79 8.91 7.77
N GLY A 217 -2.09 9.22 7.80
CA GLY A 217 -3.18 8.28 8.09
C GLY A 217 -3.88 7.79 6.83
N SER A 218 -3.79 6.50 6.53
CA SER A 218 -4.49 5.88 5.39
C SER A 218 -5.87 5.33 5.75
N LEU A 219 -6.13 5.03 7.03
CA LEU A 219 -7.40 4.48 7.50
C LEU A 219 -8.32 5.58 8.04
N SER A 220 -9.57 5.59 7.60
CA SER A 220 -10.61 6.45 8.14
C SER A 220 -11.10 5.94 9.51
N LYS A 221 -11.74 6.82 10.33
CA LYS A 221 -12.46 6.42 11.55
C LYS A 221 -13.45 5.28 11.28
N ALA A 222 -14.12 5.33 10.10
CA ALA A 222 -15.04 4.28 9.68
C ALA A 222 -14.34 2.93 9.47
N ALA A 223 -13.23 2.90 8.71
CA ALA A 223 -12.48 1.66 8.49
C ALA A 223 -12.00 1.04 9.80
N ARG A 224 -11.45 1.86 10.71
CA ARG A 224 -11.01 1.44 12.05
C ARG A 224 -12.17 0.91 12.89
N GLY A 225 -13.35 1.54 12.81
CA GLY A 225 -14.56 1.10 13.51
C GLY A 225 -15.07 -0.26 13.05
N TYR A 226 -15.09 -0.52 11.73
CA TYR A 226 -15.44 -1.84 11.19
C TYR A 226 -14.44 -2.93 11.63
N MET A 227 -13.14 -2.60 11.66
CA MET A 227 -12.11 -3.52 12.16
C MET A 227 -12.32 -3.82 13.65
N LEU A 228 -12.56 -2.80 14.47
CA LEU A 228 -12.81 -2.92 15.90
C LEU A 228 -14.07 -3.77 16.19
N ALA A 229 -15.10 -3.68 15.35
CA ALA A 229 -16.31 -4.49 15.40
C ALA A 229 -16.11 -5.94 14.92
N GLY A 230 -14.90 -6.33 14.50
CA GLY A 230 -14.63 -7.64 13.91
C GLY A 230 -15.33 -7.90 12.57
N LYS A 231 -15.74 -6.82 11.89
CA LYS A 231 -16.46 -6.87 10.61
C LYS A 231 -15.54 -6.68 9.39
N SER A 232 -14.25 -6.39 9.61
CA SER A 232 -13.23 -6.28 8.56
C SER A 232 -11.91 -6.78 9.11
N LEU A 233 -11.16 -7.53 8.31
CA LEU A 233 -9.81 -7.97 8.64
C LEU A 233 -8.81 -7.12 7.87
N LEU A 234 -7.73 -6.75 8.55
CA LEU A 234 -6.59 -6.08 7.94
C LEU A 234 -5.47 -7.12 7.80
N GLU A 235 -5.38 -7.73 6.62
CA GLU A 235 -4.38 -8.74 6.32
C GLU A 235 -3.35 -8.22 5.30
N PRO A 236 -2.07 -8.58 5.43
CA PRO A 236 -1.05 -8.15 4.49
C PRO A 236 -1.34 -8.64 3.06
N PHE A 237 -1.16 -7.76 2.09
CA PHE A 237 -1.11 -8.14 0.68
C PHE A 237 0.23 -8.81 0.40
N THR A 238 0.19 -10.10 0.15
CA THR A 238 1.38 -10.92 -0.09
C THR A 238 1.73 -11.07 -1.57
N GLN A 239 0.80 -10.70 -2.45
CA GLN A 239 0.98 -10.77 -3.89
C GLN A 239 0.63 -9.43 -4.53
N MET A 240 1.50 -8.96 -5.40
CA MET A 240 1.27 -7.78 -6.23
C MET A 240 0.71 -8.21 -7.58
N HIS A 241 -0.49 -7.75 -7.89
CA HIS A 241 -1.12 -7.96 -9.20
C HIS A 241 -0.64 -6.92 -10.21
N TYR A 242 -1.00 -7.08 -11.47
CA TYR A 242 -0.73 -6.08 -12.50
C TYR A 242 -1.43 -4.75 -12.17
N VAL A 243 -0.77 -3.65 -12.52
CA VAL A 243 -1.37 -2.33 -12.42
C VAL A 243 -2.53 -2.26 -13.42
N PRO A 244 -3.75 -1.95 -12.96
CA PRO A 244 -4.90 -1.89 -13.86
C PRO A 244 -4.78 -0.68 -14.78
N LEU A 245 -4.66 -0.95 -16.06
CA LEU A 245 -4.51 0.05 -17.12
C LEU A 245 -5.52 -0.21 -18.23
N GLU A 246 -5.95 0.86 -18.88
CA GLU A 246 -6.81 0.82 -20.06
C GLU A 246 -5.99 1.15 -21.31
N GLY A 247 -6.36 0.55 -22.44
CA GLY A 247 -5.57 0.66 -23.68
C GLY A 247 -5.50 2.07 -24.27
N ASP A 248 -6.41 2.97 -23.87
CA ASP A 248 -6.46 4.38 -24.27
C ASP A 248 -5.72 5.33 -23.31
N PHE A 249 -5.09 4.82 -22.26
CA PHE A 249 -4.30 5.64 -21.36
C PHE A 249 -3.13 6.32 -22.07
N THR A 250 -2.81 7.54 -21.59
CA THR A 250 -1.56 8.19 -21.94
C THR A 250 -0.41 7.64 -21.08
N ILE A 251 0.83 7.93 -21.48
CA ILE A 251 2.03 7.54 -20.74
C ILE A 251 1.95 8.08 -19.30
N GLY A 252 1.58 9.36 -19.13
CA GLY A 252 1.43 9.98 -17.81
C GLY A 252 0.38 9.27 -16.96
N GLN A 253 -0.81 9.04 -17.51
CA GLN A 253 -1.88 8.33 -16.78
C GLN A 253 -1.43 6.94 -16.31
N ALA A 254 -0.75 6.18 -17.17
CA ALA A 254 -0.26 4.85 -16.82
C ALA A 254 0.82 4.88 -15.74
N LEU A 255 1.80 5.79 -15.83
CA LEU A 255 2.87 5.92 -14.84
C LEU A 255 2.36 6.45 -13.50
N TYR A 256 1.51 7.48 -13.49
CA TYR A 256 0.87 7.96 -12.25
C TYR A 256 0.01 6.88 -11.61
N ARG A 257 -0.71 6.09 -12.41
CA ARG A 257 -1.47 4.94 -11.91
C ARG A 257 -0.57 3.89 -11.27
N ALA A 258 0.60 3.61 -11.85
CA ALA A 258 1.56 2.66 -11.30
C ALA A 258 2.15 3.16 -9.97
N VAL A 259 2.50 4.45 -9.86
CA VAL A 259 2.96 5.05 -8.59
C VAL A 259 1.86 4.98 -7.54
N GLU A 260 0.62 5.33 -7.88
CA GLU A 260 -0.53 5.26 -6.98
C GLU A 260 -0.79 3.83 -6.48
N TYR A 261 -0.79 2.87 -7.40
CA TYR A 261 -1.01 1.46 -7.07
C TYR A 261 0.08 0.93 -6.12
N GLY A 262 1.35 1.24 -6.41
CA GLY A 262 2.47 0.88 -5.53
C GLY A 262 2.36 1.56 -4.16
N LEU A 263 1.99 2.84 -4.09
CA LEU A 263 1.81 3.57 -2.83
C LEU A 263 0.64 3.00 -2.01
N ARG A 264 -0.46 2.61 -2.64
CA ARG A 264 -1.59 1.94 -1.97
C ARG A 264 -1.19 0.59 -1.39
N HIS A 265 -0.46 -0.23 -2.16
CA HIS A 265 0.05 -1.51 -1.71
C HIS A 265 1.00 -1.34 -0.52
N TRP A 266 1.89 -0.36 -0.60
CA TRP A 266 2.80 0.03 0.48
C TRP A 266 2.03 0.46 1.75
N GLN A 267 1.10 1.43 1.66
CA GLN A 267 0.37 1.96 2.82
C GLN A 267 -0.61 0.96 3.45
N HIS A 268 -1.19 0.07 2.65
CA HIS A 268 -1.99 -1.03 3.19
C HIS A 268 -1.12 -1.93 4.09
N ASN A 269 0.04 -2.35 3.61
CA ASN A 269 0.96 -3.20 4.37
C ASN A 269 1.60 -2.44 5.56
N GLU A 270 1.82 -1.13 5.45
CA GLU A 270 2.19 -0.27 6.58
C GLU A 270 1.11 -0.32 7.67
N SER A 271 -0.16 -0.19 7.29
CA SER A 271 -1.27 -0.30 8.25
C SER A 271 -1.32 -1.67 8.91
N CYS A 272 -1.10 -2.75 8.14
CA CYS A 272 -0.99 -4.10 8.69
C CYS A 272 0.17 -4.23 9.68
N LEU A 273 1.33 -3.68 9.35
CA LEU A 273 2.51 -3.69 10.23
C LEU A 273 2.25 -2.95 11.55
N LEU A 274 1.59 -1.80 11.50
CA LEU A 274 1.29 -0.99 12.69
C LEU A 274 0.19 -1.62 13.56
N PHE A 275 -0.75 -2.34 12.98
CA PHE A 275 -1.88 -2.93 13.68
C PHE A 275 -1.59 -4.35 14.19
N ASN A 276 -0.96 -5.18 13.36
CA ASN A 276 -0.57 -6.56 13.66
C ASN A 276 0.80 -6.86 13.03
N PRO A 277 1.92 -6.53 13.74
CA PRO A 277 3.27 -6.63 13.19
C PRO A 277 3.61 -8.02 12.68
N SER A 278 4.03 -8.12 11.42
CA SER A 278 4.45 -9.37 10.80
C SER A 278 5.48 -9.14 9.69
N VAL A 279 6.32 -10.14 9.43
CA VAL A 279 7.30 -10.07 8.34
C VAL A 279 6.60 -9.97 6.99
N ARG A 280 5.44 -10.63 6.82
CA ARG A 280 4.63 -10.52 5.60
C ARG A 280 4.20 -9.09 5.29
N ALA A 281 3.83 -8.33 6.32
CA ALA A 281 3.50 -6.91 6.17
C ALA A 281 4.73 -6.10 5.72
N VAL A 282 5.93 -6.41 6.25
CA VAL A 282 7.17 -5.74 5.83
C VAL A 282 7.55 -6.10 4.39
N GLN A 283 7.36 -7.35 3.98
CA GLN A 283 7.58 -7.79 2.59
C GLN A 283 6.65 -7.04 1.63
N GLY A 284 5.34 -7.02 1.91
CA GLY A 284 4.39 -6.29 1.07
C GLY A 284 4.65 -4.77 1.03
N LEU A 285 5.08 -4.18 2.16
CA LEU A 285 5.53 -2.79 2.21
C LEU A 285 6.73 -2.56 1.29
N ALA A 286 7.74 -3.45 1.35
CA ALA A 286 8.93 -3.37 0.50
C ALA A 286 8.60 -3.51 -0.99
N ASP A 287 7.68 -4.41 -1.34
CA ASP A 287 7.23 -4.61 -2.73
C ASP A 287 6.54 -3.36 -3.27
N GLY A 288 5.66 -2.73 -2.48
CA GLY A 288 5.01 -1.48 -2.84
C GLY A 288 6.01 -0.35 -3.08
N ILE A 289 7.02 -0.20 -2.21
CA ILE A 289 8.11 0.78 -2.39
C ILE A 289 8.88 0.52 -3.69
N GLN A 290 9.18 -0.74 -4.03
CA GLN A 290 9.90 -1.07 -5.26
C GLN A 290 9.08 -0.73 -6.51
N LEU A 291 7.77 -0.98 -6.51
CA LEU A 291 6.91 -0.61 -7.63
C LEU A 291 6.86 0.91 -7.82
N VAL A 292 6.67 1.67 -6.72
CA VAL A 292 6.73 3.15 -6.74
C VAL A 292 8.06 3.61 -7.34
N ARG A 293 9.19 3.03 -6.90
CA ARG A 293 10.52 3.39 -7.40
C ARG A 293 10.65 3.18 -8.90
N VAL A 294 10.26 2.02 -9.41
CA VAL A 294 10.37 1.68 -10.83
C VAL A 294 9.54 2.63 -11.69
N ALA A 295 8.29 2.91 -11.30
CA ALA A 295 7.41 3.81 -12.04
C ALA A 295 7.89 5.29 -11.96
N LEU A 296 8.35 5.73 -10.78
CA LEU A 296 8.87 7.08 -10.56
C LEU A 296 10.18 7.33 -11.33
N GLU A 297 11.04 6.31 -11.46
CA GLU A 297 12.25 6.40 -12.29
C GLU A 297 11.88 6.78 -13.74
N GLN A 298 10.83 6.19 -14.30
CA GLN A 298 10.38 6.50 -15.66
C GLN A 298 9.83 7.95 -15.78
N LEU A 299 9.04 8.41 -14.80
CA LEU A 299 8.56 9.80 -14.78
C LEU A 299 9.71 10.80 -14.72
N ILE A 300 10.73 10.53 -13.90
CA ILE A 300 11.92 11.39 -13.78
C ILE A 300 12.76 11.38 -15.07
N GLU A 301 12.86 10.25 -15.75
CA GLU A 301 13.54 10.16 -17.07
C GLU A 301 12.79 10.97 -18.14
N LEU A 302 11.46 11.06 -18.04
CA LEU A 302 10.59 11.89 -18.89
C LEU A 302 10.48 13.35 -18.40
N GLY A 303 11.32 13.76 -17.46
CA GLY A 303 11.47 15.15 -17.02
C GLY A 303 10.50 15.58 -15.92
N VAL A 304 9.74 14.67 -15.31
CA VAL A 304 8.76 14.98 -14.27
C VAL A 304 9.13 14.32 -12.94
N GLY A 305 9.11 15.10 -11.86
CA GLY A 305 9.42 14.66 -10.50
C GLY A 305 10.85 14.94 -10.04
N GLU A 306 11.10 14.70 -8.76
CA GLU A 306 12.36 15.02 -8.10
C GLU A 306 13.22 13.78 -7.83
N ARG A 307 14.49 13.77 -8.26
CA ARG A 307 15.47 12.71 -7.93
C ARG A 307 15.64 12.48 -6.42
N GLN A 308 15.33 13.50 -5.59
CA GLN A 308 15.38 13.38 -4.15
C GLN A 308 14.40 12.32 -3.60
N LEU A 309 13.25 12.11 -4.25
CA LEU A 309 12.30 11.06 -3.89
C LEU A 309 12.93 9.67 -4.05
N LEU A 310 13.61 9.41 -5.17
CA LEU A 310 14.35 8.14 -5.37
C LEU A 310 15.42 7.92 -4.32
N THR A 311 16.15 8.98 -3.94
CA THR A 311 17.16 8.92 -2.88
C THR A 311 16.54 8.55 -1.53
N ASN A 312 15.38 9.11 -1.22
CA ASN A 312 14.66 8.80 0.01
C ASN A 312 14.13 7.36 0.02
N LEU A 313 13.53 6.90 -1.10
CA LEU A 313 13.09 5.51 -1.26
C LEU A 313 14.25 4.52 -1.09
N ALA A 314 15.42 4.82 -1.67
CA ALA A 314 16.62 4.00 -1.51
C ALA A 314 17.03 3.88 -0.04
N LYS A 315 17.03 4.99 0.72
CA LYS A 315 17.37 5.00 2.15
C LYS A 315 16.35 4.24 3.01
N ILE A 316 15.06 4.28 2.65
CA ILE A 316 14.03 3.47 3.32
C ILE A 316 14.26 2.00 3.02
N THR A 317 14.50 1.63 1.76
CA THR A 317 14.76 0.25 1.33
C THR A 317 16.02 -0.33 1.99
N GLU A 318 17.04 0.49 2.26
CA GLU A 318 18.26 0.07 2.95
C GLU A 318 17.97 -0.49 4.34
N GLN A 319 16.99 0.07 5.06
CA GLN A 319 16.58 -0.41 6.38
C GLN A 319 15.84 -1.77 6.34
N LEU A 320 15.44 -2.20 5.14
CA LEU A 320 14.71 -3.46 4.92
C LEU A 320 15.63 -4.58 4.39
N GLN A 321 16.94 -4.36 4.30
CA GLN A 321 17.88 -5.34 3.70
C GLN A 321 17.93 -6.68 4.44
N TRP A 322 17.58 -6.71 5.72
CA TRP A 322 17.49 -7.93 6.51
C TRP A 322 16.47 -8.93 5.97
N LEU A 323 15.45 -8.48 5.21
CA LEU A 323 14.45 -9.35 4.58
C LEU A 323 15.10 -10.44 3.71
N LYS A 324 16.19 -10.15 3.03
CA LYS A 324 16.90 -11.14 2.18
C LYS A 324 17.43 -12.32 3.00
N ASN A 325 17.96 -12.02 4.20
CA ASN A 325 18.45 -13.07 5.11
C ASN A 325 17.28 -13.84 5.71
N PHE A 326 16.19 -13.14 6.07
CA PHE A 326 14.97 -13.77 6.53
C PHE A 326 14.40 -14.71 5.46
N GLU A 327 14.24 -14.28 4.21
CA GLU A 327 13.74 -15.11 3.10
C GLU A 327 14.59 -16.37 2.89
N GLY A 328 15.91 -16.25 2.97
CA GLY A 328 16.81 -17.40 2.85
C GLY A 328 16.70 -18.38 4.02
N LEU A 329 16.51 -17.89 5.25
CA LEU A 329 16.28 -18.73 6.43
C LEU A 329 14.88 -19.37 6.40
N ASP A 330 13.88 -18.62 5.97
CA ASP A 330 12.49 -19.09 5.82
C ASP A 330 12.41 -20.26 4.82
N GLU A 331 13.08 -20.15 3.67
CA GLU A 331 13.20 -21.23 2.69
C GLU A 331 13.77 -22.53 3.30
N LEU A 332 14.71 -22.40 4.25
CA LEU A 332 15.31 -23.56 4.93
C LEU A 332 14.44 -24.14 6.04
N THR A 333 13.65 -23.31 6.73
CA THR A 333 12.95 -23.67 7.97
C THR A 333 11.44 -23.85 7.80
N ALA A 334 10.84 -23.37 6.69
CA ALA A 334 9.42 -23.50 6.41
C ALA A 334 8.98 -24.99 6.44
N GLU A 335 7.92 -25.31 7.20
CA GLU A 335 7.47 -26.69 7.42
C GLU A 335 7.04 -27.40 6.13
N ASP A 336 6.51 -26.68 5.16
CA ASP A 336 6.14 -27.13 3.82
C ASP A 336 7.26 -26.97 2.78
N GLY A 337 8.41 -26.40 3.19
CA GLY A 337 9.57 -26.12 2.37
C GLY A 337 10.31 -27.37 1.86
N ALA A 338 11.02 -27.19 0.75
CA ALA A 338 11.76 -28.26 0.09
C ALA A 338 12.87 -28.87 0.99
N TYR A 339 13.43 -28.06 1.89
CA TYR A 339 14.59 -28.42 2.70
C TYR A 339 14.23 -28.96 4.09
N HIS A 340 13.02 -28.72 4.58
CA HIS A 340 12.56 -29.08 5.92
C HIS A 340 12.83 -30.53 6.30
N ARG A 341 12.44 -31.49 5.45
CA ARG A 341 12.59 -32.93 5.74
C ARG A 341 14.03 -33.39 5.92
N ALA A 342 14.96 -32.78 5.20
CA ALA A 342 16.38 -33.09 5.31
C ALA A 342 16.99 -32.46 6.57
N LEU A 343 16.68 -31.19 6.82
CA LEU A 343 17.26 -30.42 7.92
C LEU A 343 16.70 -30.80 9.28
N LYS A 344 15.43 -31.18 9.38
CA LYS A 344 14.80 -31.62 10.65
C LYS A 344 15.49 -32.84 11.29
N ARG A 345 16.27 -33.61 10.52
CA ARG A 345 17.06 -34.75 11.04
C ARG A 345 18.27 -34.30 11.84
N TYR A 346 18.68 -33.02 11.70
CA TYR A 346 19.81 -32.40 12.38
C TYR A 346 19.28 -31.36 13.36
N GLU A 347 18.65 -31.85 14.44
CA GLU A 347 17.88 -31.03 15.40
C GLU A 347 18.61 -29.76 15.83
N LYS A 348 19.86 -29.89 16.31
CA LYS A 348 20.64 -28.75 16.79
C LYS A 348 20.93 -27.69 15.71
N LEU A 349 21.13 -28.12 14.45
CA LEU A 349 21.32 -27.19 13.34
C LEU A 349 20.00 -26.53 12.98
N TYR A 350 18.92 -27.31 12.90
CA TYR A 350 17.59 -26.82 12.57
C TYR A 350 17.09 -25.77 13.58
N GLU A 351 17.22 -26.05 14.89
CA GLU A 351 16.96 -25.09 15.95
C GLU A 351 17.82 -23.81 15.81
N SER A 352 19.10 -23.98 15.48
CA SER A 352 19.99 -22.83 15.24
C SER A 352 19.56 -21.99 14.04
N LEU A 353 19.03 -22.61 12.98
CA LEU A 353 18.49 -21.87 11.82
C LEU A 353 17.19 -21.14 12.19
N GLN A 354 16.29 -21.76 12.95
CA GLN A 354 15.06 -21.12 13.45
C GLN A 354 15.38 -19.93 14.37
N ASN A 355 16.28 -20.10 15.33
CA ASN A 355 16.73 -19.01 16.18
C ASN A 355 17.36 -17.87 15.37
N SER A 356 18.16 -18.21 14.35
CA SER A 356 18.74 -17.20 13.45
C SER A 356 17.68 -16.48 12.61
N GLN A 357 16.60 -17.15 12.22
CA GLN A 357 15.46 -16.52 11.56
C GLN A 357 14.76 -15.51 12.47
N GLU A 358 14.55 -15.87 13.74
CA GLU A 358 13.99 -14.96 14.74
C GLU A 358 14.92 -13.78 15.02
N ASP A 359 16.24 -14.04 15.11
CA ASP A 359 17.26 -13.02 15.38
C ASP A 359 17.40 -11.96 14.26
N VAL A 360 17.12 -12.30 13.02
CA VAL A 360 17.21 -11.33 11.89
C VAL A 360 15.98 -10.44 11.78
N ILE A 361 14.87 -10.78 12.45
CA ILE A 361 13.62 -10.00 12.37
C ILE A 361 13.79 -8.66 13.09
N ARG A 362 13.45 -7.57 12.41
CA ARG A 362 13.64 -6.19 12.88
C ARG A 362 12.31 -5.38 12.81
N LEU A 363 11.19 -5.98 13.25
CA LEU A 363 9.87 -5.33 13.15
C LEU A 363 9.81 -4.00 13.90
N ASN A 364 10.43 -3.90 15.09
CA ASN A 364 10.47 -2.67 15.87
C ASN A 364 11.29 -1.58 15.14
N GLU A 365 12.44 -1.95 14.56
CA GLU A 365 13.27 -1.01 13.78
C GLU A 365 12.50 -0.50 12.54
N VAL A 366 11.73 -1.37 11.88
CA VAL A 366 10.87 -0.95 10.75
C VAL A 366 9.76 -0.01 11.21
N ALA A 367 9.14 -0.27 12.37
CA ALA A 367 8.13 0.63 12.95
C ALA A 367 8.72 2.01 13.27
N GLU A 368 9.98 2.08 13.76
CA GLU A 368 10.70 3.33 13.97
C GLU A 368 11.01 4.05 12.64
N VAL A 369 11.42 3.31 11.60
CA VAL A 369 11.62 3.87 10.25
C VAL A 369 10.33 4.47 9.72
N VAL A 370 9.21 3.75 9.83
CA VAL A 370 7.88 4.23 9.44
C VAL A 370 7.48 5.48 10.23
N ALA A 371 7.81 5.54 11.52
CA ALA A 371 7.53 6.72 12.34
C ALA A 371 8.44 7.93 12.03
N SER A 372 9.53 7.74 11.30
CA SER A 372 10.51 8.79 11.06
C SER A 372 9.98 9.93 10.18
N ALA A 373 10.41 11.17 10.47
CA ALA A 373 10.04 12.35 9.68
C ALA A 373 10.43 12.20 8.19
N ARG A 374 11.56 11.53 7.88
CA ARG A 374 11.96 11.26 6.50
C ARG A 374 10.95 10.41 5.77
N TYR A 375 10.52 9.32 6.39
CA TYR A 375 9.53 8.41 5.79
C TYR A 375 8.21 9.14 5.56
N GLN A 376 7.67 9.80 6.58
CA GLN A 376 6.41 10.51 6.51
C GLN A 376 6.44 11.67 5.51
N THR A 377 7.55 12.42 5.46
CA THR A 377 7.76 13.45 4.44
C THR A 377 7.82 12.88 3.03
N THR A 378 8.40 11.68 2.86
CA THR A 378 8.45 11.02 1.54
C THR A 378 7.06 10.59 1.09
N VAL A 379 6.24 10.03 1.98
CA VAL A 379 4.84 9.68 1.69
C VAL A 379 4.02 10.92 1.33
N LEU A 380 4.15 12.02 2.09
CA LEU A 380 3.48 13.30 1.77
C LEU A 380 3.88 13.85 0.40
N LYS A 381 5.17 13.86 0.08
CA LYS A 381 5.66 14.32 -1.22
C LYS A 381 5.16 13.45 -2.38
N LEU A 382 5.10 12.13 -2.22
CA LEU A 382 4.51 11.24 -3.21
C LEU A 382 3.00 11.49 -3.38
N SER A 383 2.30 11.74 -2.27
CA SER A 383 0.89 12.10 -2.29
C SER A 383 0.65 13.40 -3.05
N GLN A 384 1.40 14.45 -2.74
CA GLN A 384 1.34 15.74 -3.44
C GLN A 384 1.64 15.57 -4.93
N PHE A 385 2.70 14.86 -5.28
CA PHE A 385 3.08 14.55 -6.66
C PHE A 385 1.95 13.84 -7.44
N LEU A 386 1.22 12.91 -6.78
CA LEU A 386 0.09 12.21 -7.38
C LEU A 386 -1.18 13.07 -7.53
N ILE A 387 -1.31 14.14 -6.77
CA ILE A 387 -2.42 15.11 -6.90
C ILE A 387 -2.12 16.13 -7.99
N GLU A 388 -0.90 16.66 -8.02
CA GLU A 388 -0.47 17.70 -8.98
C GLU A 388 -0.41 17.17 -10.41
N GLN A 389 0.04 15.94 -10.62
CA GLN A 389 0.12 15.25 -11.92
C GLN A 389 0.62 16.15 -13.05
N GLU A 390 1.85 16.62 -12.93
CA GLU A 390 2.48 17.44 -13.98
C GLU A 390 2.48 16.68 -15.30
N MET A 391 1.97 17.29 -16.37
CA MET A 391 1.85 16.70 -17.69
C MET A 391 2.70 17.43 -18.71
N THR A 392 3.57 16.69 -19.38
CA THR A 392 4.35 17.16 -20.53
C THR A 392 3.72 16.71 -21.84
N GLU A 393 4.22 17.22 -22.98
CA GLU A 393 3.77 16.77 -24.29
C GLU A 393 4.05 15.27 -24.49
N GLU A 394 5.19 14.77 -24.00
CA GLU A 394 5.55 13.37 -24.09
C GLU A 394 4.65 12.48 -23.21
N LEU A 395 4.36 12.90 -21.99
CA LEU A 395 3.45 12.17 -21.09
C LEU A 395 2.00 12.13 -21.61
N SER A 396 1.64 13.02 -22.52
CA SER A 396 0.31 13.05 -23.16
C SER A 396 0.18 12.09 -24.35
N GLN A 397 1.28 11.43 -24.78
CA GLN A 397 1.24 10.45 -25.86
C GLN A 397 0.60 9.12 -25.42
N PRO A 398 0.07 8.32 -26.37
CA PRO A 398 -0.48 6.99 -26.05
C PRO A 398 0.52 6.05 -25.41
N VAL A 399 0.11 5.32 -24.38
CA VAL A 399 0.99 4.43 -23.60
C VAL A 399 1.43 3.20 -24.36
N SER A 400 0.56 2.58 -25.19
CA SER A 400 0.84 1.27 -25.78
C SER A 400 2.09 1.21 -26.66
N PRO A 401 2.35 2.15 -27.60
CA PRO A 401 3.60 2.13 -28.39
C PRO A 401 4.82 2.40 -27.53
N TRP A 402 4.70 3.31 -26.57
CA TRP A 402 5.81 3.69 -25.69
C TRP A 402 6.18 2.55 -24.73
N CYS A 403 5.20 1.91 -24.07
CA CYS A 403 5.49 0.83 -23.13
C CYS A 403 6.08 -0.40 -23.84
N SER A 404 5.66 -0.72 -25.07
CA SER A 404 6.27 -1.78 -25.88
C SER A 404 7.75 -1.51 -26.14
N GLN A 405 8.10 -0.25 -26.48
CA GLN A 405 9.50 0.15 -26.67
C GLN A 405 10.30 0.14 -25.37
N LEU A 406 9.70 0.60 -24.27
CA LEU A 406 10.31 0.56 -22.93
C LEU A 406 10.60 -0.88 -22.50
N LEU A 407 9.59 -1.76 -22.55
CA LEU A 407 9.73 -3.17 -22.18
C LEU A 407 10.77 -3.88 -23.05
N LYS A 408 10.84 -3.54 -24.33
CA LYS A 408 11.87 -4.07 -25.23
C LYS A 408 13.27 -3.65 -24.82
N SER A 409 13.50 -2.36 -24.56
CA SER A 409 14.82 -1.83 -24.19
C SER A 409 15.27 -2.34 -22.81
N ASP A 410 14.39 -2.33 -21.83
CA ASP A 410 14.66 -2.87 -20.49
C ASP A 410 14.99 -4.37 -20.55
N TRP A 411 14.19 -5.11 -21.29
CA TRP A 411 14.40 -6.55 -21.49
C TRP A 411 15.68 -6.89 -22.24
N GLN A 412 16.09 -6.10 -23.23
CA GLN A 412 17.35 -6.30 -23.94
C GLN A 412 18.56 -6.28 -23.00
N LEU A 413 18.54 -5.41 -21.96
CA LEU A 413 19.59 -5.39 -20.95
C LEU A 413 19.63 -6.70 -20.15
N VAL A 414 18.47 -7.20 -19.72
CA VAL A 414 18.37 -8.48 -19.02
C VAL A 414 18.79 -9.63 -19.91
N GLN A 415 18.25 -9.70 -21.13
CA GLN A 415 18.57 -10.75 -22.11
C GLN A 415 20.07 -10.81 -22.43
N THR A 416 20.71 -9.66 -22.66
CA THR A 416 22.14 -9.56 -22.89
C THR A 416 22.92 -10.11 -21.71
N ALA A 417 22.63 -9.64 -20.51
CA ALA A 417 23.32 -10.07 -19.30
C ALA A 417 23.19 -11.58 -19.03
N PHE A 418 22.01 -12.17 -19.31
CA PHE A 418 21.81 -13.61 -19.20
C PHE A 418 22.40 -14.42 -20.35
N SER A 419 22.71 -13.79 -21.50
CA SER A 419 23.25 -14.46 -22.71
C SER A 419 24.76 -14.39 -22.84
N GLU A 420 25.43 -13.46 -22.14
CA GLU A 420 26.88 -13.19 -22.28
C GLU A 420 27.78 -14.39 -22.00
N HIS A 421 27.31 -15.35 -21.23
CA HIS A 421 28.06 -16.52 -20.81
C HIS A 421 27.40 -17.81 -21.28
N GLU A 422 28.21 -18.74 -21.77
CA GLU A 422 27.74 -20.09 -22.15
C GLU A 422 27.09 -20.80 -20.95
N LYS A 423 27.67 -20.60 -19.76
CA LYS A 423 27.18 -21.13 -18.48
C LYS A 423 27.43 -20.12 -17.34
N LEU A 424 26.41 -19.83 -16.56
CA LEU A 424 26.53 -18.99 -15.37
C LEU A 424 26.89 -19.82 -14.14
N ASN A 425 27.75 -19.26 -13.29
CA ASN A 425 28.02 -19.76 -11.96
C ASN A 425 27.08 -19.09 -10.94
N GLU A 426 27.18 -19.48 -9.67
CA GLU A 426 26.38 -18.95 -8.57
C GLU A 426 26.47 -17.41 -8.46
N GLU A 427 27.67 -16.84 -8.46
CA GLU A 427 27.89 -15.39 -8.39
C GLU A 427 27.26 -14.66 -9.57
N GLY A 428 27.33 -15.24 -10.76
CA GLY A 428 26.71 -14.71 -11.96
C GLY A 428 25.19 -14.62 -11.81
N TYR A 429 24.53 -15.68 -11.32
CA TYR A 429 23.10 -15.67 -11.06
C TYR A 429 22.71 -14.63 -10.00
N LEU A 430 23.44 -14.55 -8.89
CA LEU A 430 23.14 -13.59 -7.81
C LEU A 430 23.24 -12.12 -8.29
N LYS A 431 24.21 -11.80 -9.16
CA LYS A 431 24.34 -10.46 -9.76
C LYS A 431 23.17 -10.11 -10.68
N LEU A 432 22.55 -11.11 -11.30
CA LEU A 432 21.46 -10.91 -12.24
C LEU A 432 20.08 -10.87 -11.58
N LEU A 433 19.95 -11.20 -10.30
CA LEU A 433 18.67 -11.22 -9.59
C LEU A 433 18.00 -9.84 -9.60
N LYS A 434 18.72 -8.79 -9.21
CA LYS A 434 18.15 -7.44 -9.10
C LYS A 434 17.71 -6.86 -10.46
N PRO A 435 18.52 -6.91 -11.54
CA PRO A 435 18.07 -6.54 -12.89
C PRO A 435 16.82 -7.31 -13.32
N LEU A 436 16.78 -8.62 -13.10
CA LEU A 436 15.63 -9.45 -13.44
C LEU A 436 14.36 -9.04 -12.66
N GLN A 437 14.49 -8.81 -11.34
CA GLN A 437 13.37 -8.34 -10.51
C GLN A 437 12.84 -6.98 -10.97
N ASN A 438 13.72 -6.03 -11.31
CA ASN A 438 13.31 -4.72 -11.83
C ASN A 438 12.53 -4.86 -13.14
N SER A 439 13.00 -5.70 -14.07
CA SER A 439 12.31 -5.93 -15.34
C SER A 439 10.96 -6.63 -15.14
N LEU A 440 10.88 -7.58 -14.22
CA LEU A 440 9.60 -8.20 -13.85
C LEU A 440 8.63 -7.18 -13.25
N LEU A 441 9.09 -6.23 -12.41
CA LEU A 441 8.27 -5.14 -11.87
C LEU A 441 7.83 -4.17 -12.96
N MET A 442 8.71 -3.82 -13.90
CA MET A 442 8.33 -3.03 -15.08
C MET A 442 7.21 -3.72 -15.87
N GLY A 443 7.33 -5.04 -16.06
CA GLY A 443 6.26 -5.84 -16.65
C GLY A 443 4.98 -5.89 -15.81
N THR A 444 5.06 -5.69 -14.50
CA THR A 444 3.88 -5.56 -13.60
C THR A 444 3.21 -4.20 -13.80
N CYS A 445 3.97 -3.13 -14.05
CA CYS A 445 3.41 -1.81 -14.33
C CYS A 445 2.52 -1.79 -15.58
N PHE A 446 2.87 -2.52 -16.63
CA PHE A 446 2.23 -2.40 -17.95
C PHE A 446 1.58 -3.70 -18.45
N GLY A 447 1.64 -4.76 -17.66
CA GLY A 447 1.22 -6.10 -18.09
C GLY A 447 -0.25 -6.20 -18.51
N GLU A 448 -1.13 -5.40 -17.91
CA GLU A 448 -2.58 -5.39 -18.20
C GLU A 448 -2.90 -4.93 -19.64
N LEU A 449 -1.98 -4.22 -20.30
CA LEU A 449 -2.14 -3.79 -21.68
C LEU A 449 -1.95 -4.91 -22.71
N PHE A 450 -1.59 -6.12 -22.28
CA PHE A 450 -1.24 -7.24 -23.16
C PHE A 450 -2.06 -8.48 -22.82
N ASP A 451 -2.22 -9.36 -23.83
CA ASP A 451 -2.94 -10.62 -23.67
C ASP A 451 -2.35 -11.50 -22.54
N ASP A 452 -3.21 -11.98 -21.65
CA ASP A 452 -2.83 -12.72 -20.45
C ASP A 452 -2.05 -14.00 -20.78
N ASP A 453 -2.53 -14.79 -21.74
CA ASP A 453 -1.93 -16.08 -22.08
C ASP A 453 -0.52 -15.91 -22.65
N VAL A 454 -0.31 -14.90 -23.50
CA VAL A 454 1.00 -14.62 -24.13
C VAL A 454 1.96 -14.06 -23.09
N ARG A 455 1.47 -13.15 -22.24
CA ARG A 455 2.24 -12.53 -21.15
C ARG A 455 2.72 -13.57 -20.14
N GLU A 456 1.82 -14.43 -19.64
CA GLU A 456 2.17 -15.42 -18.62
C GLU A 456 3.11 -16.49 -19.17
N LYS A 457 2.92 -16.95 -20.39
CA LYS A 457 3.86 -17.88 -21.06
C LYS A 457 5.29 -17.34 -21.13
N PHE A 458 5.43 -16.03 -21.28
CA PHE A 458 6.74 -15.37 -21.26
C PHE A 458 7.26 -15.19 -19.83
N ARG A 459 6.43 -14.69 -18.91
CA ARG A 459 6.86 -14.25 -17.57
C ARG A 459 7.15 -15.41 -16.61
N LEU A 460 6.33 -16.47 -16.60
CA LEU A 460 6.46 -17.60 -15.66
C LEU A 460 7.87 -18.20 -15.61
N PRO A 461 8.55 -18.52 -16.73
CA PRO A 461 9.91 -19.05 -16.67
C PRO A 461 10.92 -18.10 -16.01
N TRP A 462 10.72 -16.78 -16.15
CA TRP A 462 11.60 -15.78 -15.54
C TRP A 462 11.32 -15.56 -14.07
N GLN A 463 10.07 -15.66 -13.66
CA GLN A 463 9.68 -15.68 -12.24
C GLN A 463 10.23 -16.92 -11.54
N ASP A 464 10.16 -18.09 -12.17
CA ASP A 464 10.75 -19.33 -11.66
C ASP A 464 12.27 -19.21 -11.55
N LEU A 465 12.91 -18.59 -12.55
CA LEU A 465 14.34 -18.32 -12.50
C LEU A 465 14.71 -17.39 -11.33
N ALA A 466 13.96 -16.30 -11.12
CA ALA A 466 14.17 -15.39 -9.99
C ALA A 466 13.97 -16.08 -8.64
N ARG A 467 13.00 -16.99 -8.53
CA ARG A 467 12.77 -17.81 -7.35
C ARG A 467 13.96 -18.73 -7.06
N GLY A 468 14.42 -19.49 -8.07
CA GLY A 468 15.55 -20.39 -7.90
C GLY A 468 16.86 -19.65 -7.62
N ILE A 469 17.03 -18.40 -8.10
CA ILE A 469 18.20 -17.59 -7.72
C ILE A 469 18.14 -17.21 -6.22
N ARG A 470 16.95 -16.94 -5.65
CA ARG A 470 16.81 -16.72 -4.19
C ARG A 470 17.16 -17.98 -3.38
N GLU A 471 16.81 -19.17 -3.87
CA GLU A 471 17.21 -20.43 -3.23
C GLU A 471 18.75 -20.61 -3.12
N ILE A 472 19.54 -20.02 -4.04
CA ILE A 472 21.00 -20.01 -3.92
C ILE A 472 21.42 -19.33 -2.61
N THR A 473 20.77 -18.22 -2.23
CA THR A 473 21.04 -17.52 -0.97
C THR A 473 20.76 -18.40 0.24
N ALA A 474 19.65 -19.15 0.22
CA ALA A 474 19.30 -20.11 1.28
C ALA A 474 20.38 -21.20 1.43
N LEU A 475 20.80 -21.81 0.32
CA LEU A 475 21.85 -22.84 0.33
C LEU A 475 23.22 -22.29 0.74
N HIS A 476 23.50 -21.00 0.46
CA HIS A 476 24.70 -20.33 0.93
C HIS A 476 24.68 -20.14 2.46
N ILE A 477 23.56 -19.65 3.00
CA ILE A 477 23.36 -19.54 4.46
C ILE A 477 23.54 -20.91 5.13
N LEU A 478 22.92 -21.95 4.59
CA LEU A 478 23.07 -23.30 5.11
C LEU A 478 24.53 -23.76 5.11
N HIS A 479 25.27 -23.51 4.02
CA HIS A 479 26.68 -23.87 3.91
C HIS A 479 27.54 -23.23 4.99
N GLU A 480 27.37 -21.93 5.22
CA GLU A 480 28.13 -21.21 6.25
C GLU A 480 27.77 -21.72 7.66
N ARG A 481 26.49 -21.99 7.93
CA ARG A 481 26.05 -22.53 9.23
C ARG A 481 26.55 -23.93 9.51
N ILE A 482 26.70 -24.77 8.50
CA ILE A 482 27.31 -26.10 8.64
C ILE A 482 28.79 -25.97 8.98
N LYS A 483 29.53 -25.07 8.29
CA LYS A 483 30.97 -24.85 8.52
C LYS A 483 31.31 -24.27 9.90
N GLU A 484 30.43 -23.48 10.49
CA GLU A 484 30.60 -22.91 11.82
C GLU A 484 30.52 -23.96 12.95
N ARG A 485 30.17 -25.21 12.61
CA ARG A 485 29.94 -26.29 13.58
C ARG A 485 30.97 -27.41 13.39
N ASP A 486 31.47 -27.92 14.49
CA ASP A 486 32.44 -29.02 14.54
C ASP A 486 31.74 -30.34 14.95
N ASP A 487 30.63 -30.67 14.29
CA ASP A 487 29.84 -31.87 14.54
C ASP A 487 30.14 -32.93 13.48
N ASP A 488 30.70 -34.09 13.83
CA ASP A 488 31.08 -35.18 12.91
C ASP A 488 29.92 -35.70 12.01
N ASP A 489 28.67 -35.48 12.42
CA ASP A 489 27.49 -35.90 11.66
C ASP A 489 27.12 -34.97 10.48
N LEU A 490 27.73 -33.80 10.37
CA LEU A 490 27.40 -32.79 9.37
C LEU A 490 28.09 -33.00 8.02
N ASP A 491 29.08 -33.89 7.90
CA ASP A 491 29.75 -34.18 6.62
C ASP A 491 28.77 -34.66 5.57
N ARG A 492 27.85 -35.55 5.94
CA ARG A 492 26.79 -36.02 5.04
C ARG A 492 25.85 -34.93 4.60
N LEU A 493 25.55 -33.99 5.51
CA LEU A 493 24.69 -32.86 5.20
C LEU A 493 25.39 -31.88 4.27
N LEU A 494 26.70 -31.67 4.46
CA LEU A 494 27.52 -30.83 3.58
C LEU A 494 27.59 -31.39 2.16
N GLU A 495 27.77 -32.73 2.01
CA GLU A 495 27.73 -33.37 0.71
C GLU A 495 26.32 -33.26 0.08
N TRP A 496 25.27 -33.46 0.86
CA TRP A 496 23.90 -33.30 0.40
C TRP A 496 23.64 -31.85 -0.04
N GLN A 497 24.01 -30.85 0.77
CA GLN A 497 23.88 -29.42 0.43
C GLN A 497 24.64 -29.10 -0.88
N LYS A 498 25.84 -29.63 -1.06
CA LYS A 498 26.59 -29.47 -2.30
C LYS A 498 25.86 -30.06 -3.49
N MET A 499 25.28 -31.27 -3.36
CA MET A 499 24.47 -31.90 -4.42
C MET A 499 23.21 -31.07 -4.73
N GLN A 500 22.52 -30.52 -3.71
CA GLN A 500 21.36 -29.64 -3.92
C GLN A 500 21.75 -28.39 -4.70
N ARG A 501 22.85 -27.74 -4.31
CA ARG A 501 23.37 -26.55 -5.02
C ARG A 501 23.73 -26.85 -6.48
N GLU A 502 24.41 -27.97 -6.74
CA GLU A 502 24.75 -28.38 -8.10
C GLU A 502 23.48 -28.71 -8.92
N SER A 503 22.50 -29.35 -8.31
CA SER A 503 21.21 -29.66 -8.94
C SER A 503 20.44 -28.36 -9.25
N LEU A 504 20.39 -27.43 -8.31
CA LEU A 504 19.75 -26.12 -8.48
C LEU A 504 20.41 -25.34 -9.63
N LEU A 505 21.74 -25.25 -9.66
CA LEU A 505 22.45 -24.57 -10.74
C LEU A 505 22.20 -25.21 -12.11
N LYS A 506 22.06 -26.55 -12.20
CA LYS A 506 21.66 -27.24 -13.43
C LYS A 506 20.23 -26.90 -13.83
N ALA A 507 19.30 -26.87 -12.86
CA ALA A 507 17.91 -26.49 -13.10
C ALA A 507 17.79 -25.05 -13.58
N LEU A 508 18.50 -24.11 -12.92
CA LEU A 508 18.56 -22.70 -13.32
C LEU A 508 19.10 -22.53 -14.73
N GLU A 509 20.16 -23.25 -15.09
CA GLU A 509 20.72 -23.21 -16.43
C GLU A 509 19.74 -23.75 -17.49
N TYR A 510 18.97 -24.77 -17.16
CA TYR A 510 17.91 -25.29 -18.04
C TYR A 510 16.78 -24.26 -18.18
N SER A 511 16.30 -23.69 -17.06
CA SER A 511 15.25 -22.66 -17.05
C SER A 511 15.69 -21.40 -17.79
N ARG A 512 16.93 -20.95 -17.60
CA ARG A 512 17.51 -19.82 -18.34
C ARG A 512 17.47 -20.02 -19.85
N LYS A 513 17.94 -21.19 -20.33
CA LYS A 513 17.94 -21.52 -21.75
C LYS A 513 16.54 -21.65 -22.33
N ALA A 514 15.59 -22.14 -21.54
CA ALA A 514 14.18 -22.23 -21.94
C ALA A 514 13.53 -20.84 -21.97
N ALA A 515 13.79 -19.99 -20.99
CA ALA A 515 13.27 -18.64 -20.91
C ALA A 515 13.79 -17.75 -22.03
N LEU A 516 15.08 -17.82 -22.37
CA LEU A 516 15.71 -17.07 -23.47
C LEU A 516 15.12 -17.39 -24.84
N LYS A 517 14.44 -18.53 -25.01
CA LYS A 517 13.77 -18.93 -26.26
C LYS A 517 12.34 -18.45 -26.39
N ARG A 518 11.79 -17.83 -25.33
CA ARG A 518 10.41 -17.34 -25.35
C ARG A 518 10.32 -16.01 -26.08
N ASP A 519 9.32 -15.90 -26.96
CA ASP A 519 9.03 -14.65 -27.64
C ASP A 519 8.40 -13.67 -26.65
N PRO A 520 8.87 -12.42 -26.63
CA PRO A 520 8.31 -11.39 -25.78
C PRO A 520 6.86 -11.03 -26.13
N TYR A 521 6.01 -10.81 -25.10
CA TYR A 521 4.59 -10.51 -25.27
C TYR A 521 4.30 -9.11 -25.81
N TRP A 522 5.22 -8.18 -25.72
CA TRP A 522 5.04 -6.79 -26.20
C TRP A 522 5.21 -6.62 -27.71
N PHE A 523 5.41 -7.69 -28.44
CA PHE A 523 5.40 -7.72 -29.91
C PHE A 523 4.14 -8.39 -30.48
N ALA A 524 3.26 -8.90 -29.62
CA ALA A 524 2.05 -9.62 -30.01
C ALA A 524 0.91 -8.69 -30.49
#